data_efb6eb17387f0509affb1a8c4542dffe
#
_entry.id   efb6eb17387f0509affb1a8c4542dffe
#
_cell.length_a   1.000
_cell.length_b   1.000
_cell.length_c   1.000
_cell.angle_alpha   90.00
_cell.angle_beta   90.00
_cell.angle_gamma   90.00
#
_symmetry.space_group_name_H-M   'P 1'
#
loop_
_entity.id
_entity.type
_entity.pdbx_description
1 polymer ?
#
loop_
_entity_poly.entity_id
_entity_poly.type
_entity_poly.pdbx_seq_one_letter_code
_entity_poly.pdbx_strand_id
1 'polypeptide(L)'
;MALNRCPDLLIFDHSLVRQAPPRTLASGVADALAKWYEASVSSGDSSDGLVQQAVQMARVLRDQLLIDSLTALKDPDSEAWVRTAEACALTAGVMGGLGGARCRTVAAHAVHNGLTQLEACHHVLHGEKVGFGILVQLRLEERLGGNRLAGQAHRQLLPLLRQLGLPVSLDDLGLAQASLSELQEVCRFACRDGSDLHHLPFAVTPGALLEALVGAAELCPSSL
;
A
#
# COMPACT_ATOMS: atom_id res chain seq x y z
N MET A 1 -12.36 13.46 6.57
CA MET A 1 -13.79 13.78 6.39
C MET A 1 -14.46 12.55 5.81
N ALA A 2 -15.42 11.96 6.50
CA ALA A 2 -16.19 10.84 5.96
C ALA A 2 -17.25 11.41 5.01
N LEU A 3 -17.29 10.92 3.77
CA LEU A 3 -18.36 11.22 2.84
C LEU A 3 -19.52 10.26 3.12
N ASN A 4 -20.71 10.80 3.29
CA ASN A 4 -21.92 10.00 3.56
C ASN A 4 -22.53 9.40 2.27
N ARG A 5 -21.95 9.68 1.10
CA ARG A 5 -22.47 9.29 -0.20
C ARG A 5 -21.35 9.12 -1.22
N CYS A 6 -21.44 8.07 -2.03
CA CYS A 6 -20.60 7.91 -3.22
C CYS A 6 -21.05 8.86 -4.34
N PRO A 7 -20.20 9.19 -5.32
CA PRO A 7 -20.63 9.91 -6.52
C PRO A 7 -21.75 9.18 -7.25
N ASP A 8 -22.73 9.93 -7.75
CA ASP A 8 -23.84 9.36 -8.54
C ASP A 8 -23.39 8.98 -9.96
N LEU A 9 -22.35 9.64 -10.46
CA LEU A 9 -21.76 9.41 -11.77
C LEU A 9 -20.25 9.52 -11.68
N LEU A 10 -19.54 8.55 -12.25
CA LEU A 10 -18.11 8.56 -12.44
C LEU A 10 -17.82 8.46 -13.94
N ILE A 11 -17.11 9.44 -14.49
CA ILE A 11 -16.66 9.45 -15.87
C ILE A 11 -15.16 9.16 -15.88
N PHE A 12 -14.75 8.06 -16.53
CA PHE A 12 -13.37 7.66 -16.67
C PHE A 12 -12.98 7.62 -18.14
N ASP A 13 -12.27 8.67 -18.60
CA ASP A 13 -11.81 8.78 -19.98
C ASP A 13 -10.40 8.21 -20.12
N HIS A 14 -10.30 7.04 -20.74
CA HIS A 14 -9.02 6.35 -20.95
C HIS A 14 -8.03 7.19 -21.78
N SER A 15 -8.52 7.98 -22.73
CA SER A 15 -7.67 8.81 -23.60
C SER A 15 -6.96 9.92 -22.83
N LEU A 16 -7.64 10.49 -21.83
CA LEU A 16 -7.07 11.49 -20.93
C LEU A 16 -6.13 10.87 -19.91
N VAL A 17 -6.57 9.78 -19.26
CA VAL A 17 -5.76 9.10 -18.23
C VAL A 17 -4.47 8.54 -18.80
N ARG A 18 -4.47 8.07 -20.05
CA ARG A 18 -3.28 7.54 -20.75
C ARG A 18 -2.20 8.60 -20.99
N GLN A 19 -2.53 9.88 -20.96
CA GLN A 19 -1.55 10.95 -21.10
C GLN A 19 -0.73 11.20 -19.82
N ALA A 20 -1.16 10.63 -18.69
CA ALA A 20 -0.38 10.74 -17.46
C ALA A 20 0.96 9.99 -17.55
N PRO A 21 2.03 10.49 -16.91
CA PRO A 21 3.30 9.79 -16.87
C PRO A 21 3.16 8.35 -16.34
N PRO A 22 3.91 7.36 -16.86
CA PRO A 22 3.87 5.98 -16.38
C PRO A 22 4.08 5.86 -14.85
N ARG A 23 4.88 6.74 -14.26
CA ARG A 23 5.08 6.84 -12.80
C ARG A 23 3.75 7.04 -12.05
N THR A 24 2.79 7.76 -12.63
CA THR A 24 1.47 7.98 -12.02
C THR A 24 0.68 6.67 -11.95
N LEU A 25 0.71 5.86 -13.02
CA LEU A 25 0.06 4.55 -13.03
C LEU A 25 0.73 3.61 -12.03
N ALA A 26 2.07 3.54 -12.00
CA ALA A 26 2.80 2.73 -11.02
C ALA A 26 2.44 3.11 -9.57
N SER A 27 2.39 4.40 -9.27
CA SER A 27 1.92 4.91 -7.97
C SER A 27 0.49 4.49 -7.67
N GLY A 28 -0.41 4.57 -8.65
CA GLY A 28 -1.80 4.10 -8.51
C GLY A 28 -1.89 2.59 -8.24
N VAL A 29 -1.06 1.77 -8.90
CA VAL A 29 -0.95 0.33 -8.66
C VAL A 29 -0.54 0.05 -7.21
N ALA A 30 0.46 0.75 -6.69
CA ALA A 30 0.91 0.57 -5.31
C ALA A 30 -0.18 0.91 -4.29
N ASP A 31 -0.89 2.03 -4.47
CA ASP A 31 -2.01 2.41 -3.59
C ASP A 31 -3.18 1.40 -3.68
N ALA A 32 -3.50 0.92 -4.89
CA ALA A 32 -4.55 -0.07 -5.07
C ALA A 32 -4.18 -1.45 -4.46
N LEU A 33 -2.91 -1.86 -4.53
CA LEU A 33 -2.42 -3.07 -3.85
C LEU A 33 -2.59 -2.98 -2.33
N ALA A 34 -2.42 -1.81 -1.73
CA ALA A 34 -2.61 -1.60 -0.30
C ALA A 34 -4.02 -1.97 0.16
N LYS A 35 -5.04 -1.86 -0.69
CA LYS A 35 -6.42 -2.23 -0.34
C LYS A 35 -6.53 -3.68 0.14
N TRP A 36 -5.81 -4.61 -0.49
CA TRP A 36 -5.77 -6.00 -0.02
C TRP A 36 -4.96 -6.15 1.26
N TYR A 37 -3.72 -5.65 1.28
CA TYR A 37 -2.81 -5.89 2.39
C TYR A 37 -3.31 -5.27 3.69
N GLU A 38 -4.01 -4.15 3.62
CA GLU A 38 -4.59 -3.50 4.79
C GLU A 38 -5.95 -4.09 5.19
N ALA A 39 -6.86 -4.30 4.23
CA ALA A 39 -8.19 -4.84 4.53
C ALA A 39 -8.14 -6.29 5.02
N SER A 40 -7.23 -7.12 4.49
CA SER A 40 -7.11 -8.53 4.89
C SER A 40 -6.67 -8.68 6.35
N VAL A 41 -5.79 -7.81 6.86
CA VAL A 41 -5.30 -7.90 8.24
C VAL A 41 -6.26 -7.24 9.24
N SER A 42 -6.95 -6.16 8.84
CA SER A 42 -7.84 -5.42 9.74
C SER A 42 -9.28 -5.93 9.75
N SER A 43 -9.73 -6.56 8.69
CA SER A 43 -11.14 -6.88 8.45
C SER A 43 -11.40 -8.27 7.87
N GLY A 44 -10.36 -9.10 7.73
CA GLY A 44 -10.47 -10.45 7.15
C GLY A 44 -11.48 -11.35 7.88
N ASP A 45 -11.60 -11.21 9.20
CA ASP A 45 -12.49 -12.00 10.06
C ASP A 45 -13.79 -11.26 10.43
N SER A 46 -14.14 -10.18 9.72
CA SER A 46 -15.37 -9.42 9.99
C SER A 46 -16.62 -10.29 9.82
N SER A 47 -17.58 -10.18 10.72
CA SER A 47 -18.91 -10.80 10.59
C SER A 47 -19.87 -10.00 9.71
N ASP A 48 -19.49 -8.79 9.27
CA ASP A 48 -20.28 -7.93 8.39
C ASP A 48 -20.14 -8.39 6.93
N GLY A 49 -21.26 -8.78 6.30
CA GLY A 49 -21.26 -9.32 4.94
C GLY A 49 -20.76 -8.35 3.88
N LEU A 50 -20.99 -7.04 4.01
CA LEU A 50 -20.48 -6.04 3.07
C LEU A 50 -18.97 -5.85 3.22
N VAL A 51 -18.47 -5.86 4.45
CA VAL A 51 -17.03 -5.83 4.72
C VAL A 51 -16.34 -7.07 4.15
N GLN A 52 -16.93 -8.26 4.32
CA GLN A 52 -16.40 -9.49 3.73
C GLN A 52 -16.34 -9.41 2.19
N GLN A 53 -17.39 -8.91 1.55
CA GLN A 53 -17.39 -8.70 0.10
C GLN A 53 -16.30 -7.72 -0.33
N ALA A 54 -16.13 -6.61 0.40
CA ALA A 54 -15.06 -5.63 0.12
C ALA A 54 -13.67 -6.26 0.24
N VAL A 55 -13.41 -7.09 1.26
CA VAL A 55 -12.15 -7.81 1.43
C VAL A 55 -11.89 -8.77 0.26
N GLN A 56 -12.91 -9.54 -0.17
CA GLN A 56 -12.75 -10.44 -1.32
C GLN A 56 -12.55 -9.65 -2.64
N MET A 57 -13.20 -8.52 -2.81
CA MET A 57 -12.96 -7.63 -3.96
C MET A 57 -11.52 -7.10 -3.96
N ALA A 58 -10.97 -6.71 -2.81
CA ALA A 58 -9.58 -6.30 -2.68
C ALA A 58 -8.59 -7.42 -3.04
N ARG A 59 -8.94 -8.69 -2.75
CA ARG A 59 -8.15 -9.85 -3.16
C ARG A 59 -8.09 -9.99 -4.67
N VAL A 60 -9.25 -9.91 -5.33
CA VAL A 60 -9.32 -9.99 -6.81
C VAL A 60 -8.57 -8.82 -7.44
N LEU A 61 -8.73 -7.61 -6.90
CA LEU A 61 -8.00 -6.41 -7.32
C LEU A 61 -6.48 -6.63 -7.25
N ARG A 62 -5.96 -7.14 -6.12
CA ARG A 62 -4.53 -7.46 -5.97
C ARG A 62 -4.08 -8.46 -7.02
N ASP A 63 -4.79 -9.57 -7.19
CA ASP A 63 -4.41 -10.64 -8.12
C ASP A 63 -4.34 -10.13 -9.56
N GLN A 64 -5.29 -9.30 -9.97
CA GLN A 64 -5.30 -8.64 -11.27
C GLN A 64 -4.09 -7.72 -11.45
N LEU A 65 -3.79 -6.88 -10.46
CA LEU A 65 -2.65 -5.96 -10.52
C LEU A 65 -1.29 -6.71 -10.55
N LEU A 66 -1.16 -7.81 -9.83
CA LEU A 66 0.04 -8.65 -9.86
C LEU A 66 0.29 -9.26 -11.27
N ILE A 67 -0.77 -9.50 -12.05
CA ILE A 67 -0.70 -10.08 -13.39
C ILE A 67 -0.45 -8.99 -14.45
N ASP A 68 -1.24 -7.93 -14.41
CA ASP A 68 -1.35 -6.98 -15.53
C ASP A 68 -0.39 -5.79 -15.45
N SER A 69 0.03 -5.35 -14.25
CA SER A 69 0.69 -4.05 -14.05
C SER A 69 2.00 -3.89 -14.82
N LEU A 70 2.84 -4.92 -14.92
CA LEU A 70 4.09 -4.85 -15.67
C LEU A 70 3.86 -4.71 -17.19
N THR A 71 2.87 -5.41 -17.73
CA THR A 71 2.49 -5.29 -19.14
C THR A 71 1.88 -3.92 -19.38
N ALA A 72 1.01 -3.45 -18.50
CA ALA A 72 0.38 -2.13 -18.58
C ALA A 72 1.39 -0.99 -18.65
N LEU A 73 2.47 -1.04 -17.84
CA LEU A 73 3.50 -0.01 -17.85
C LEU A 73 4.38 -0.04 -19.10
N LYS A 74 4.59 -1.23 -19.69
CA LYS A 74 5.41 -1.39 -20.89
C LYS A 74 4.67 -1.04 -22.17
N ASP A 75 3.37 -1.29 -22.21
CA ASP A 75 2.52 -1.08 -23.38
C ASP A 75 1.21 -0.37 -22.96
N PRO A 76 1.18 0.98 -23.06
CA PRO A 76 -0.01 1.77 -22.76
C PRO A 76 -1.21 1.50 -23.68
N ASP A 77 -1.00 0.87 -24.82
CA ASP A 77 -2.07 0.54 -25.78
C ASP A 77 -2.66 -0.86 -25.55
N SER A 78 -2.09 -1.62 -24.61
CA SER A 78 -2.56 -2.97 -24.28
C SER A 78 -3.89 -2.96 -23.51
N GLU A 79 -4.64 -4.06 -23.62
CA GLU A 79 -5.79 -4.31 -22.75
C GLU A 79 -5.39 -4.41 -21.27
N ALA A 80 -4.16 -4.81 -20.96
CA ALA A 80 -3.64 -4.83 -19.59
C ALA A 80 -3.57 -3.43 -19.01
N TRP A 81 -3.23 -2.40 -19.81
CA TRP A 81 -3.26 -1.02 -19.37
C TRP A 81 -4.68 -0.58 -18.97
N VAL A 82 -5.67 -0.89 -19.81
CA VAL A 82 -7.09 -0.56 -19.54
C VAL A 82 -7.53 -1.19 -18.22
N ARG A 83 -7.33 -2.51 -18.07
CA ARG A 83 -7.70 -3.23 -16.85
C ARG A 83 -6.97 -2.70 -15.62
N THR A 84 -5.68 -2.37 -15.72
CA THR A 84 -4.91 -1.82 -14.60
C THR A 84 -5.38 -0.43 -14.21
N ALA A 85 -5.62 0.46 -15.16
CA ALA A 85 -6.11 1.81 -14.90
C ALA A 85 -7.50 1.81 -14.26
N GLU A 86 -8.42 0.98 -14.77
CA GLU A 86 -9.75 0.79 -14.19
C GLU A 86 -9.69 0.15 -12.80
N ALA A 87 -8.81 -0.82 -12.59
CA ALA A 87 -8.60 -1.44 -11.29
C ALA A 87 -8.17 -0.41 -10.24
N CYS A 88 -7.21 0.45 -10.57
CA CYS A 88 -6.71 1.50 -9.67
C CYS A 88 -7.75 2.56 -9.34
N ALA A 89 -8.59 2.95 -10.31
CA ALA A 89 -9.55 4.04 -10.13
C ALA A 89 -10.94 3.55 -9.72
N LEU A 90 -11.51 2.60 -10.46
CA LEU A 90 -12.91 2.19 -10.30
C LEU A 90 -13.06 1.10 -9.25
N THR A 91 -12.35 -0.02 -9.41
CA THR A 91 -12.48 -1.17 -8.50
C THR A 91 -12.04 -0.81 -7.09
N ALA A 92 -10.90 -0.11 -6.94
CA ALA A 92 -10.43 0.37 -5.63
C ALA A 92 -11.41 1.35 -4.98
N GLY A 93 -12.05 2.21 -5.77
CA GLY A 93 -13.09 3.14 -5.31
C GLY A 93 -14.35 2.43 -4.82
N VAL A 94 -14.86 1.45 -5.58
CA VAL A 94 -16.03 0.66 -5.21
C VAL A 94 -15.77 -0.16 -3.95
N MET A 95 -14.61 -0.80 -3.84
CA MET A 95 -14.19 -1.53 -2.64
C MET A 95 -14.19 -0.63 -1.41
N GLY A 96 -13.62 0.56 -1.53
CA GLY A 96 -13.61 1.55 -0.44
C GLY A 96 -15.01 2.05 -0.05
N GLY A 97 -15.93 2.13 -1.01
CA GLY A 97 -17.34 2.46 -0.78
C GLY A 97 -18.10 1.37 -0.01
N LEU A 98 -17.87 0.09 -0.34
CA LEU A 98 -18.52 -1.05 0.32
C LEU A 98 -17.96 -1.31 1.73
N GLY A 99 -16.64 -1.32 1.87
CA GLY A 99 -15.97 -1.65 3.13
C GLY A 99 -15.91 -0.49 4.14
N GLY A 100 -16.08 0.74 3.66
CA GLY A 100 -16.00 1.94 4.48
C GLY A 100 -14.62 2.14 5.12
N ALA A 101 -14.59 2.79 6.27
CA ALA A 101 -13.35 3.08 6.99
C ALA A 101 -12.61 1.82 7.48
N ARG A 102 -13.35 0.74 7.75
CA ARG A 102 -12.80 -0.53 8.25
C ARG A 102 -11.88 -1.25 7.27
N CYS A 103 -12.03 -1.01 5.96
CA CYS A 103 -11.25 -1.66 4.91
C CYS A 103 -10.22 -0.72 4.26
N ARG A 104 -9.86 0.42 4.88
CA ARG A 104 -9.08 1.44 4.17
C ARG A 104 -7.61 1.46 4.51
N THR A 105 -7.29 1.69 5.77
CA THR A 105 -5.95 2.15 6.17
C THR A 105 -5.49 1.42 7.43
N VAL A 106 -4.25 0.95 7.38
CA VAL A 106 -3.57 0.31 8.51
C VAL A 106 -2.12 0.81 8.54
N ALA A 107 -1.13 -0.08 8.53
CA ALA A 107 0.28 0.29 8.68
C ALA A 107 0.87 0.92 7.42
N ALA A 108 0.47 0.49 6.21
CA ALA A 108 1.00 1.06 4.98
C ALA A 108 0.71 2.57 4.89
N HIS A 109 -0.52 2.97 5.18
CA HIS A 109 -0.89 4.38 5.21
C HIS A 109 -0.36 5.12 6.43
N ALA A 110 -0.23 4.48 7.59
CA ALA A 110 0.39 5.09 8.76
C ALA A 110 1.86 5.44 8.49
N VAL A 111 2.61 4.56 7.82
CA VAL A 111 3.99 4.79 7.36
C VAL A 111 4.03 5.94 6.36
N HIS A 112 3.15 5.93 5.34
CA HIS A 112 3.01 7.04 4.40
C HIS A 112 2.82 8.37 5.15
N ASN A 113 1.89 8.42 6.11
CA ASN A 113 1.61 9.63 6.89
C ASN A 113 2.82 10.10 7.71
N GLY A 114 3.61 9.17 8.25
CA GLY A 114 4.87 9.48 8.92
C GLY A 114 5.91 10.06 7.95
N LEU A 115 6.09 9.45 6.78
CA LEU A 115 7.02 9.92 5.76
C LEU A 115 6.68 11.32 5.23
N THR A 116 5.40 11.71 5.21
CA THR A 116 5.00 13.07 4.80
C THR A 116 5.48 14.17 5.75
N GLN A 117 5.95 13.83 6.94
CA GLN A 117 6.51 14.80 7.88
C GLN A 117 7.93 15.25 7.47
N LEU A 118 8.61 14.48 6.61
CA LEU A 118 9.94 14.81 6.12
C LEU A 118 9.87 15.55 4.79
N GLU A 119 10.48 16.74 4.72
CA GLU A 119 10.55 17.55 3.51
C GLU A 119 11.17 16.79 2.34
N ALA A 120 12.19 15.97 2.61
CA ALA A 120 12.85 15.12 1.62
C ALA A 120 11.88 14.19 0.87
N CYS A 121 10.73 13.83 1.48
CA CYS A 121 9.71 12.97 0.88
C CYS A 121 8.58 13.71 0.16
N HIS A 122 8.58 15.06 0.10
CA HIS A 122 7.47 15.80 -0.50
C HIS A 122 7.36 15.61 -2.02
N HIS A 123 8.47 15.30 -2.70
CA HIS A 123 8.50 15.00 -4.13
C HIS A 123 8.07 13.56 -4.48
N VAL A 124 7.98 12.68 -3.48
CA VAL A 124 7.56 11.28 -3.63
C VAL A 124 6.03 11.22 -3.68
N LEU A 125 5.48 10.51 -4.68
CA LEU A 125 4.04 10.39 -4.85
C LEU A 125 3.39 9.61 -3.70
N HIS A 126 2.08 9.82 -3.49
CA HIS A 126 1.30 9.14 -2.45
C HIS A 126 1.48 7.62 -2.50
N GLY A 127 1.14 7.01 -3.63
CA GLY A 127 1.20 5.55 -3.77
C GLY A 127 2.63 5.00 -3.73
N GLU A 128 3.65 5.78 -4.08
CA GLU A 128 5.05 5.36 -3.92
C GLU A 128 5.39 5.16 -2.43
N LYS A 129 4.98 6.10 -1.57
CA LYS A 129 5.14 5.97 -0.11
C LYS A 129 4.27 4.85 0.47
N VAL A 130 3.05 4.67 -0.06
CA VAL A 130 2.15 3.58 0.36
C VAL A 130 2.73 2.21 -0.05
N GLY A 131 3.27 2.08 -1.27
CA GLY A 131 3.93 0.84 -1.73
C GLY A 131 5.09 0.42 -0.83
N PHE A 132 5.95 1.37 -0.47
CA PHE A 132 6.99 1.13 0.54
C PHE A 132 6.38 0.74 1.90
N GLY A 133 5.32 1.43 2.31
CA GLY A 133 4.58 1.14 3.53
C GLY A 133 4.00 -0.28 3.58
N ILE A 134 3.58 -0.86 2.43
CA ILE A 134 3.14 -2.27 2.38
C ILE A 134 4.29 -3.21 2.75
N LEU A 135 5.50 -2.97 2.25
CA LEU A 135 6.67 -3.79 2.61
C LEU A 135 6.96 -3.72 4.11
N VAL A 136 6.89 -2.53 4.70
CA VAL A 136 7.04 -2.32 6.14
C VAL A 136 5.95 -3.08 6.92
N GLN A 137 4.69 -2.97 6.51
CA GLN A 137 3.57 -3.68 7.14
C GLN A 137 3.76 -5.19 7.11
N LEU A 138 4.12 -5.77 5.97
CA LEU A 138 4.33 -7.21 5.83
C LEU A 138 5.45 -7.72 6.74
N ARG A 139 6.50 -6.91 6.96
CA ARG A 139 7.54 -7.26 7.94
C ARG A 139 7.03 -7.21 9.38
N LEU A 140 6.22 -6.23 9.73
CA LEU A 140 5.60 -6.18 11.05
C LEU A 140 4.69 -7.39 11.30
N GLU A 141 3.86 -7.76 10.31
CA GLU A 141 2.99 -8.92 10.37
C GLU A 141 3.79 -10.24 10.54
N GLU A 142 4.89 -10.40 9.81
CA GLU A 142 5.73 -11.59 9.91
C GLU A 142 6.43 -11.64 11.28
N ARG A 143 7.05 -10.53 11.73
CA ARG A 143 7.89 -10.50 12.91
C ARG A 143 7.10 -10.45 14.24
N LEU A 144 6.09 -9.59 14.30
CA LEU A 144 5.31 -9.37 15.52
C LEU A 144 4.01 -10.18 15.53
N GLY A 145 3.37 -10.32 14.36
CA GLY A 145 2.14 -11.09 14.21
C GLY A 145 2.35 -12.59 14.00
N GLY A 146 3.57 -13.05 13.76
CA GLY A 146 3.86 -14.46 13.46
C GLY A 146 3.27 -14.95 12.13
N ASN A 147 2.88 -14.04 11.24
CA ASN A 147 2.22 -14.34 9.98
C ASN A 147 3.24 -14.73 8.90
N ARG A 148 3.47 -16.04 8.72
CA ARG A 148 4.39 -16.54 7.68
C ARG A 148 3.94 -16.20 6.26
N LEU A 149 2.64 -16.04 6.01
CA LEU A 149 2.12 -15.66 4.69
C LEU A 149 2.49 -14.22 4.35
N ALA A 150 2.61 -13.34 5.34
CA ALA A 150 3.08 -11.98 5.13
C ALA A 150 4.54 -11.97 4.63
N GLY A 151 5.42 -12.81 5.18
CA GLY A 151 6.78 -12.95 4.68
C GLY A 151 6.84 -13.50 3.24
N GLN A 152 5.95 -14.43 2.87
CA GLN A 152 5.84 -14.90 1.48
C GLN A 152 5.34 -13.79 0.55
N ALA A 153 4.33 -13.03 0.97
CA ALA A 153 3.82 -11.90 0.22
C ALA A 153 4.89 -10.81 0.03
N HIS A 154 5.70 -10.52 1.07
CA HIS A 154 6.82 -9.60 0.97
C HIS A 154 7.84 -10.04 -0.10
N ARG A 155 8.24 -11.34 -0.08
CA ARG A 155 9.17 -11.90 -1.08
C ARG A 155 8.64 -11.85 -2.51
N GLN A 156 7.32 -11.93 -2.69
CA GLN A 156 6.67 -11.80 -4.00
C GLN A 156 6.56 -10.33 -4.44
N LEU A 157 6.18 -9.45 -3.51
CA LEU A 157 5.87 -8.06 -3.83
C LEU A 157 7.12 -7.20 -4.05
N LEU A 158 8.18 -7.40 -3.27
CA LEU A 158 9.41 -6.62 -3.35
C LEU A 158 10.01 -6.57 -4.78
N PRO A 159 10.22 -7.71 -5.49
CA PRO A 159 10.72 -7.66 -6.86
C PRO A 159 9.74 -7.03 -7.85
N LEU A 160 8.43 -7.18 -7.64
CA LEU A 160 7.43 -6.52 -8.49
C LEU A 160 7.51 -5.00 -8.36
N LEU A 161 7.52 -4.47 -7.11
CA LEU A 161 7.62 -3.02 -6.91
C LEU A 161 8.89 -2.45 -7.53
N ARG A 162 10.03 -3.16 -7.43
CA ARG A 162 11.27 -2.77 -8.14
C ARG A 162 11.09 -2.72 -9.64
N GLN A 163 10.45 -3.71 -10.25
CA GLN A 163 10.21 -3.76 -11.70
C GLN A 163 9.23 -2.67 -12.15
N LEU A 164 8.32 -2.23 -11.30
CA LEU A 164 7.42 -1.10 -11.53
C LEU A 164 8.11 0.27 -11.35
N GLY A 165 9.40 0.29 -10.94
CA GLY A 165 10.14 1.51 -10.66
C GLY A 165 9.70 2.23 -9.37
N LEU A 166 9.07 1.50 -8.46
CA LEU A 166 8.58 2.04 -7.18
C LEU A 166 9.67 1.97 -6.09
N PRO A 167 9.70 2.91 -5.15
CA PRO A 167 10.61 2.88 -4.02
C PRO A 167 10.39 1.63 -3.16
N VAL A 168 11.49 0.94 -2.83
CA VAL A 168 11.49 -0.24 -1.95
C VAL A 168 12.45 -0.10 -0.77
N SER A 169 13.24 0.98 -0.74
CA SER A 169 14.20 1.30 0.31
C SER A 169 14.09 2.75 0.74
N LEU A 170 14.73 3.10 1.85
CA LEU A 170 14.86 4.50 2.29
C LEU A 170 15.65 5.33 1.27
N ASP A 171 16.67 4.75 0.64
CA ASP A 171 17.45 5.39 -0.42
C ASP A 171 16.56 5.81 -1.59
N ASP A 172 15.69 4.91 -2.05
CA ASP A 172 14.76 5.19 -3.15
C ASP A 172 13.77 6.31 -2.83
N LEU A 173 13.48 6.52 -1.55
CA LEU A 173 12.64 7.63 -1.06
C LEU A 173 13.40 8.95 -0.88
N GLY A 174 14.70 8.97 -1.21
CA GLY A 174 15.55 10.13 -1.00
C GLY A 174 16.04 10.31 0.44
N LEU A 175 15.94 9.26 1.26
CA LEU A 175 16.29 9.27 2.69
C LEU A 175 17.64 8.59 2.99
N ALA A 176 18.55 8.46 2.00
CA ALA A 176 19.88 7.88 2.18
C ALA A 176 20.71 8.57 3.29
N GLN A 177 20.49 9.88 3.47
CA GLN A 177 21.21 10.70 4.45
C GLN A 177 20.32 11.07 5.65
N ALA A 178 19.14 10.48 5.78
CA ALA A 178 18.27 10.77 6.91
C ALA A 178 18.91 10.34 8.21
N SER A 179 18.90 11.24 9.19
CA SER A 179 19.39 10.96 10.52
C SER A 179 18.46 9.98 11.26
N LEU A 180 19.02 9.29 12.26
CA LEU A 180 18.21 8.42 13.14
C LEU A 180 17.06 9.22 13.80
N SER A 181 17.28 10.49 14.14
CA SER A 181 16.26 11.33 14.75
C SER A 181 15.08 11.58 13.82
N GLU A 182 15.33 11.83 12.53
CA GLU A 182 14.28 12.01 11.52
C GLU A 182 13.47 10.73 11.32
N LEU A 183 14.12 9.57 11.21
CA LEU A 183 13.43 8.29 11.10
C LEU A 183 12.62 7.97 12.36
N GLN A 184 13.12 8.32 13.55
CA GLN A 184 12.37 8.20 14.80
C GLN A 184 11.14 9.12 14.83
N GLU A 185 11.22 10.32 14.24
CA GLU A 185 10.08 11.21 14.11
C GLU A 185 8.98 10.62 13.23
N VAL A 186 9.35 10.04 12.07
CA VAL A 186 8.43 9.27 11.22
C VAL A 186 7.72 8.19 12.02
N CYS A 187 8.48 7.41 12.78
CA CYS A 187 7.93 6.30 13.58
C CYS A 187 7.03 6.79 14.72
N ARG A 188 7.40 7.86 15.42
CA ARG A 188 6.55 8.45 16.47
C ARG A 188 5.25 8.98 15.89
N PHE A 189 5.30 9.65 14.74
CA PHE A 189 4.11 10.15 14.08
C PHE A 189 3.20 9.01 13.61
N ALA A 190 3.75 7.96 13.02
CA ALA A 190 2.99 6.79 12.58
C ALA A 190 2.38 5.99 13.75
N CYS A 191 3.02 6.01 14.92
CA CYS A 191 2.53 5.32 16.13
C CYS A 191 1.71 6.21 17.08
N ARG A 192 1.40 7.46 16.71
CA ARG A 192 0.64 8.38 17.58
C ARG A 192 -0.77 7.85 17.88
N ASP A 193 -1.36 8.32 18.95
CA ASP A 193 -2.74 8.00 19.30
C ASP A 193 -3.70 8.31 18.15
N GLY A 194 -4.62 7.40 17.88
CA GLY A 194 -5.58 7.50 16.77
C GLY A 194 -5.00 7.26 15.38
N SER A 195 -3.76 6.77 15.27
CA SER A 195 -3.18 6.33 14.00
C SER A 195 -3.82 5.05 13.51
N ASP A 196 -3.94 4.93 12.19
CA ASP A 196 -4.41 3.71 11.51
C ASP A 196 -3.53 2.47 11.80
N LEU A 197 -2.28 2.67 12.24
CA LEU A 197 -1.38 1.60 12.65
C LEU A 197 -2.01 0.69 13.72
N HIS A 198 -2.84 1.27 14.58
CA HIS A 198 -3.51 0.55 15.66
C HIS A 198 -4.66 -0.36 15.22
N HIS A 199 -4.96 -0.42 13.92
CA HIS A 199 -5.83 -1.43 13.33
C HIS A 199 -5.14 -2.78 13.11
N LEU A 200 -3.81 -2.87 13.30
CA LEU A 200 -3.12 -4.16 13.35
C LEU A 200 -3.59 -4.98 14.57
N PRO A 201 -3.71 -6.31 14.45
CA PRO A 201 -4.15 -7.18 15.54
C PRO A 201 -3.07 -7.41 16.63
N PHE A 202 -1.98 -6.65 16.59
CA PHE A 202 -0.87 -6.68 17.55
C PHE A 202 -0.31 -5.27 17.76
N ALA A 203 0.30 -5.04 18.91
CA ALA A 203 0.89 -3.74 19.26
C ALA A 203 2.20 -3.53 18.50
N VAL A 204 2.39 -2.31 18.00
CA VAL A 204 3.63 -1.87 17.33
C VAL A 204 4.21 -0.68 18.09
N THR A 205 5.46 -0.81 18.54
CA THR A 205 6.21 0.30 19.13
C THR A 205 6.96 1.10 18.06
N PRO A 206 7.30 2.38 18.31
CA PRO A 206 8.15 3.14 17.38
C PRO A 206 9.49 2.47 17.06
N GLY A 207 10.08 1.75 18.03
CA GLY A 207 11.32 0.99 17.81
C GLY A 207 11.13 -0.18 16.84
N ALA A 208 10.08 -0.98 17.02
CA ALA A 208 9.76 -2.09 16.12
C ALA A 208 9.40 -1.59 14.70
N LEU A 209 8.71 -0.45 14.62
CA LEU A 209 8.41 0.17 13.32
C LEU A 209 9.71 0.65 12.63
N LEU A 210 10.64 1.24 13.38
CA LEU A 210 11.95 1.68 12.86
C LEU A 210 12.75 0.50 12.27
N GLU A 211 12.80 -0.63 12.99
CA GLU A 211 13.46 -1.85 12.49
C GLU A 211 12.81 -2.35 11.18
N ALA A 212 11.48 -2.36 11.11
CA ALA A 212 10.77 -2.77 9.92
C ALA A 212 10.98 -1.80 8.74
N LEU A 213 11.05 -0.50 9.03
CA LEU A 213 11.25 0.56 8.05
C LEU A 213 12.67 0.50 7.45
N VAL A 214 13.71 0.34 8.27
CA VAL A 214 15.10 0.21 7.81
C VAL A 214 15.28 -1.10 7.03
N GLY A 215 14.69 -2.20 7.51
CA GLY A 215 14.82 -3.50 6.89
C GLY A 215 13.82 -3.77 5.75
N ALA A 216 13.04 -2.80 5.26
CA ALA A 216 11.96 -3.04 4.30
C ALA A 216 12.42 -3.72 3.00
N ALA A 217 13.62 -3.40 2.52
CA ALA A 217 14.20 -3.97 1.30
C ALA A 217 14.90 -5.33 1.51
N GLU A 218 15.06 -5.79 2.75
CA GLU A 218 15.73 -7.03 3.05
C GLU A 218 14.78 -8.23 2.93
N LEU A 219 15.22 -9.28 2.28
CA LEU A 219 14.50 -10.55 2.31
C LEU A 219 14.73 -11.22 3.67
N CYS A 220 13.68 -11.51 4.41
CA CYS A 220 13.81 -12.36 5.60
C CYS A 220 14.39 -13.73 5.22
N PRO A 221 15.40 -14.24 5.95
CA PRO A 221 15.87 -15.59 5.74
C PRO A 221 14.69 -16.56 5.84
N SER A 222 14.56 -17.43 4.84
CA SER A 222 13.56 -18.49 4.90
C SER A 222 13.83 -19.31 6.16
N SER A 223 12.97 -19.23 7.15
CA SER A 223 12.97 -20.23 8.23
C SER A 223 12.57 -21.56 7.59
N LEU A 224 13.58 -22.41 7.38
CA LEU A 224 13.47 -23.80 7.00
C LEU A 224 12.59 -24.56 7.99
#